data_5646fa13c60706dca99c2f8dacc527bd
#
_entry.id   5646fa13c60706dca99c2f8dacc527bd
#
_cell.length_a   1.000
_cell.length_b   1.000
_cell.length_c   1.000
_cell.angle_alpha   90.00
_cell.angle_beta   90.00
_cell.angle_gamma   90.00
#
_symmetry.space_group_name_H-M   'P 1'
#
loop_
_entity.id
_entity.type
_entity.pdbx_description
1 polymer ?
#
loop_
_entity_poly.entity_id
_entity_poly.type
_entity_poly.pdbx_seq_one_letter_code
_entity_poly.pdbx_strand_id
1 'polypeptide(L)'
;MKKFIIYNSDGEILRFGHCLDSDFSLQELNHGESILEASYAPNKKVQDGTLVDDFPTNEELNAEASKELRAIRNKTLQTTDWTQLTNSPLSDSQKTEWNTYRQSLRDLPASNKDITDIEDVTWPTPPS
;
A
#
# COMPACT_ATOMS: atom_id res chain seq x y z
N MET A 1 25.12 -18.30 -24.34
CA MET A 1 24.84 -16.94 -23.85
C MET A 1 24.17 -17.02 -22.48
N LYS A 2 24.63 -16.22 -21.55
CA LYS A 2 24.08 -16.18 -20.18
C LYS A 2 23.20 -14.95 -19.99
N LYS A 3 22.09 -15.14 -19.28
CA LYS A 3 21.25 -14.03 -18.80
C LYS A 3 21.65 -13.71 -17.38
N PHE A 4 21.65 -12.42 -17.04
CA PHE A 4 22.07 -11.99 -15.72
C PHE A 4 21.16 -10.89 -15.19
N ILE A 5 21.15 -10.75 -13.87
CA ILE A 5 20.56 -9.61 -13.18
C ILE A 5 21.61 -9.05 -12.22
N ILE A 6 21.57 -7.74 -12.02
CA ILE A 6 22.43 -7.06 -11.05
C ILE A 6 21.53 -6.44 -10.00
N TYR A 7 21.85 -6.70 -8.75
CA TYR A 7 21.02 -6.32 -7.60
C TYR A 7 21.87 -5.70 -6.49
N ASN A 8 21.22 -4.94 -5.61
CA ASN A 8 21.88 -4.31 -4.47
C ASN A 8 21.83 -5.18 -3.22
N SER A 9 22.36 -4.67 -2.11
CA SER A 9 22.39 -5.39 -0.84
C SER A 9 21.02 -5.68 -0.25
N ASP A 10 19.98 -4.95 -0.68
CA ASP A 10 18.60 -5.17 -0.28
C ASP A 10 17.87 -6.21 -1.14
N GLY A 11 18.55 -6.72 -2.18
CA GLY A 11 17.96 -7.68 -3.11
C GLY A 11 17.18 -7.04 -4.25
N GLU A 12 17.17 -5.72 -4.31
CA GLU A 12 16.48 -4.97 -5.37
C GLU A 12 17.21 -5.13 -6.70
N ILE A 13 16.51 -5.51 -7.76
CA ILE A 13 17.07 -5.66 -9.10
C ILE A 13 17.24 -4.27 -9.72
N LEU A 14 18.48 -3.91 -10.04
CA LEU A 14 18.83 -2.60 -10.57
C LEU A 14 18.88 -2.59 -12.10
N ARG A 15 19.40 -3.66 -12.69
CA ARG A 15 19.48 -3.82 -14.14
C ARG A 15 19.66 -5.29 -14.49
N PHE A 16 19.44 -5.62 -15.75
CA PHE A 16 19.54 -6.98 -16.24
C PHE A 16 19.96 -6.97 -17.72
N GLY A 17 20.38 -8.14 -18.22
CA GLY A 17 20.80 -8.27 -19.61
C GLY A 17 21.23 -9.69 -19.93
N HIS A 18 21.96 -9.79 -21.04
CA HIS A 18 22.57 -11.05 -21.46
C HIS A 18 23.94 -10.77 -22.03
N CYS A 19 24.84 -11.78 -21.96
CA CYS A 19 26.20 -11.65 -22.42
C CYS A 19 26.72 -13.02 -22.87
N LEU A 20 27.89 -13.02 -23.51
CA LEU A 20 28.58 -14.28 -23.77
C LEU A 20 29.01 -14.93 -22.46
N ASP A 21 29.09 -16.26 -22.46
CA ASP A 21 29.46 -17.01 -21.22
C ASP A 21 30.80 -16.55 -20.67
N SER A 22 31.76 -16.24 -21.56
CA SER A 22 33.08 -15.74 -21.15
C SER A 22 33.06 -14.34 -20.56
N ASP A 23 32.02 -13.57 -20.88
CA ASP A 23 31.93 -12.17 -20.41
C ASP A 23 31.13 -12.01 -19.12
N PHE A 24 30.54 -13.07 -18.60
CA PHE A 24 29.73 -13.00 -17.40
C PHE A 24 30.51 -12.45 -16.19
N SER A 25 31.73 -12.93 -15.99
CA SER A 25 32.58 -12.46 -14.89
C SER A 25 33.19 -11.08 -15.13
N LEU A 26 33.06 -10.54 -16.35
CA LEU A 26 33.60 -9.24 -16.73
C LEU A 26 32.61 -8.10 -16.60
N GLN A 27 31.37 -8.38 -16.17
CA GLN A 27 30.34 -7.34 -15.99
C GLN A 27 30.78 -6.36 -14.90
N GLU A 28 30.65 -5.08 -15.20
CA GLU A 28 31.01 -4.02 -14.25
C GLU A 28 29.96 -3.92 -13.16
N LEU A 29 30.42 -3.90 -11.90
CA LEU A 29 29.58 -3.73 -10.71
C LEU A 29 30.03 -2.50 -9.95
N ASN A 30 29.05 -1.71 -9.51
CA ASN A 30 29.29 -0.60 -8.59
C ASN A 30 29.40 -1.14 -7.17
N HIS A 31 29.84 -0.28 -6.24
CA HIS A 31 29.95 -0.65 -4.85
C HIS A 31 28.57 -1.10 -4.31
N GLY A 32 28.54 -2.25 -3.64
CA GLY A 32 27.30 -2.78 -3.07
C GLY A 32 26.43 -3.56 -4.05
N GLU A 33 26.87 -3.72 -5.31
CA GLU A 33 26.13 -4.50 -6.31
C GLU A 33 26.69 -5.92 -6.39
N SER A 34 25.80 -6.84 -6.76
CA SER A 34 26.13 -8.23 -7.04
C SER A 34 25.44 -8.69 -8.32
N ILE A 35 25.96 -9.75 -8.92
CA ILE A 35 25.41 -10.31 -10.16
C ILE A 35 24.92 -11.74 -9.92
N LEU A 36 23.81 -12.08 -10.55
CA LEU A 36 23.23 -13.43 -10.51
C LEU A 36 22.91 -13.90 -11.93
N GLU A 37 23.29 -15.13 -12.24
CA GLU A 37 22.90 -15.76 -13.50
C GLU A 37 21.43 -16.15 -13.45
N ALA A 38 20.55 -15.34 -14.02
CA ALA A 38 19.11 -15.56 -14.01
C ALA A 38 18.43 -14.70 -15.06
N SER A 39 17.22 -15.09 -15.45
CA SER A 39 16.38 -14.30 -16.33
C SER A 39 15.58 -13.30 -15.49
N TYR A 40 15.54 -12.05 -15.95
CA TYR A 40 14.71 -11.04 -15.30
C TYR A 40 13.22 -11.42 -15.42
N ALA A 41 12.49 -11.19 -14.33
CA ALA A 41 11.03 -11.28 -14.31
C ALA A 41 10.50 -10.16 -13.43
N PRO A 42 9.35 -9.55 -13.77
CA PRO A 42 8.76 -8.52 -12.93
C PRO A 42 8.31 -9.09 -11.59
N ASN A 43 8.21 -8.23 -10.58
CA ASN A 43 7.77 -8.57 -9.22
C ASN A 43 8.65 -9.65 -8.56
N LYS A 44 9.96 -9.58 -8.80
CA LYS A 44 10.95 -10.48 -8.20
C LYS A 44 12.05 -9.64 -7.53
N LYS A 45 12.66 -10.24 -6.53
CA LYS A 45 13.87 -9.72 -5.87
C LYS A 45 14.83 -10.86 -5.62
N VAL A 46 16.06 -10.54 -5.25
CA VAL A 46 17.07 -11.55 -4.91
C VAL A 46 17.13 -11.67 -3.39
N GLN A 47 16.98 -12.90 -2.90
CA GLN A 47 17.13 -13.21 -1.49
C GLN A 47 17.98 -14.47 -1.36
N ASP A 48 19.09 -14.37 -0.62
CA ASP A 48 20.04 -15.49 -0.45
C ASP A 48 20.53 -16.07 -1.77
N GLY A 49 20.77 -15.19 -2.77
CA GLY A 49 21.26 -15.61 -4.08
C GLY A 49 20.22 -16.25 -4.98
N THR A 50 18.95 -16.14 -4.66
CA THR A 50 17.84 -16.76 -5.40
C THR A 50 16.76 -15.72 -5.71
N LEU A 51 16.13 -15.83 -6.87
CA LEU A 51 14.97 -15.02 -7.21
C LEU A 51 13.75 -15.49 -6.44
N VAL A 52 13.10 -14.57 -5.72
CA VAL A 52 11.88 -14.83 -4.97
C VAL A 52 10.82 -13.79 -5.35
N ASP A 53 9.56 -14.09 -5.08
CA ASP A 53 8.47 -13.18 -5.36
C ASP A 53 8.55 -11.94 -4.46
N ASP A 54 8.30 -10.76 -5.05
CA ASP A 54 8.31 -9.47 -4.37
C ASP A 54 6.93 -8.83 -4.40
N PHE A 55 5.91 -9.61 -4.06
CA PHE A 55 4.55 -9.10 -3.91
C PHE A 55 4.35 -8.62 -2.47
N PRO A 56 3.55 -7.55 -2.25
CA PRO A 56 3.20 -7.15 -0.89
C PRO A 56 2.48 -8.29 -0.17
N THR A 57 2.82 -8.48 1.10
CA THR A 57 2.13 -9.46 1.94
C THR A 57 0.73 -8.94 2.30
N ASN A 58 -0.17 -9.83 2.73
CA ASN A 58 -1.49 -9.41 3.22
C ASN A 58 -1.38 -8.43 4.38
N GLU A 59 -0.37 -8.60 5.24
CA GLU A 59 -0.11 -7.68 6.34
C GLU A 59 0.25 -6.27 5.83
N GLU A 60 1.10 -6.19 4.81
CA GLU A 60 1.49 -4.91 4.19
C GLU A 60 0.30 -4.25 3.49
N LEU A 61 -0.51 -5.03 2.76
CA LEU A 61 -1.72 -4.55 2.10
C LEU A 61 -2.74 -4.05 3.12
N ASN A 62 -2.90 -4.76 4.22
CA ASN A 62 -3.78 -4.37 5.31
C ASN A 62 -3.34 -3.05 5.94
N ALA A 63 -2.04 -2.88 6.20
CA ALA A 63 -1.51 -1.65 6.77
C ALA A 63 -1.78 -0.45 5.86
N GLU A 64 -1.58 -0.58 4.55
CA GLU A 64 -1.85 0.47 3.58
C GLU A 64 -3.35 0.79 3.48
N ALA A 65 -4.19 -0.23 3.37
CA ALA A 65 -5.64 -0.05 3.29
C ALA A 65 -6.19 0.60 4.56
N SER A 66 -5.71 0.20 5.73
CA SER A 66 -6.12 0.78 7.02
C SER A 66 -5.71 2.24 7.13
N LYS A 67 -4.51 2.57 6.67
CA LYS A 67 -4.01 3.95 6.66
C LYS A 67 -4.86 4.83 5.76
N GLU A 68 -5.17 4.35 4.56
CA GLU A 68 -6.01 5.07 3.59
C GLU A 68 -7.43 5.26 4.13
N LEU A 69 -8.00 4.23 4.73
CA LEU A 69 -9.32 4.30 5.34
C LEU A 69 -9.38 5.40 6.39
N ARG A 70 -8.40 5.44 7.30
CA ARG A 70 -8.34 6.46 8.34
C ARG A 70 -8.18 7.86 7.78
N ALA A 71 -7.38 8.02 6.73
CA ALA A 71 -7.18 9.32 6.07
C ALA A 71 -8.47 9.84 5.45
N ILE A 72 -9.20 8.99 4.72
CA ILE A 72 -10.49 9.35 4.11
C ILE A 72 -11.52 9.65 5.20
N ARG A 73 -11.61 8.79 6.21
CA ARG A 73 -12.52 8.98 7.35
C ARG A 73 -12.27 10.30 8.06
N ASN A 74 -11.03 10.61 8.37
CA ASN A 74 -10.67 11.84 9.08
C ASN A 74 -11.02 13.08 8.25
N LYS A 75 -10.79 13.03 6.95
CA LYS A 75 -11.16 14.11 6.03
C LYS A 75 -12.68 14.28 6.00
N THR A 76 -13.43 13.19 5.94
CA THR A 76 -14.90 13.23 5.94
C THR A 76 -15.44 13.78 7.25
N LEU A 77 -14.88 13.36 8.39
CA LEU A 77 -15.26 13.93 9.70
C LEU A 77 -15.00 15.43 9.74
N GLN A 78 -13.86 15.87 9.22
CA GLN A 78 -13.49 17.28 9.18
C GLN A 78 -14.48 18.11 8.34
N THR A 79 -14.93 17.59 7.20
CA THR A 79 -15.90 18.29 6.34
C THR A 79 -17.29 18.40 6.96
N THR A 80 -17.59 17.61 8.01
CA THR A 80 -18.88 17.60 8.70
C THR A 80 -18.82 18.17 10.10
N ASP A 81 -17.69 18.74 10.54
CA ASP A 81 -17.53 19.30 11.88
C ASP A 81 -18.50 20.46 12.15
N TRP A 82 -18.92 21.18 11.10
CA TRP A 82 -19.91 22.26 11.23
C TRP A 82 -21.24 21.78 11.83
N THR A 83 -21.58 20.50 11.66
CA THR A 83 -22.83 19.93 12.21
C THR A 83 -22.81 19.85 13.74
N GLN A 84 -21.64 19.98 14.35
CA GLN A 84 -21.43 19.89 15.78
C GLN A 84 -21.41 21.27 16.47
N LEU A 85 -21.52 22.33 15.69
CA LEU A 85 -21.54 23.68 16.24
C LEU A 85 -22.88 23.96 16.91
N THR A 86 -22.85 24.71 18.03
CA THR A 86 -24.06 25.05 18.81
C THR A 86 -25.07 25.85 17.98
N ASN A 87 -24.58 26.66 17.06
CA ASN A 87 -25.41 27.53 16.24
C ASN A 87 -25.62 27.01 14.81
N SER A 88 -25.39 25.72 14.59
CA SER A 88 -25.68 25.13 13.27
C SER A 88 -27.20 25.16 13.01
N PRO A 89 -27.60 25.34 11.71
CA PRO A 89 -29.02 25.48 11.36
C PRO A 89 -29.80 24.17 11.31
N LEU A 90 -29.30 23.12 11.97
CA LEU A 90 -29.90 21.80 11.97
C LEU A 90 -30.98 21.67 13.05
N SER A 91 -32.07 20.96 12.74
CA SER A 91 -33.06 20.52 13.74
C SER A 91 -32.46 19.45 14.64
N ASP A 92 -33.09 19.17 15.79
CA ASP A 92 -32.64 18.13 16.71
C ASP A 92 -32.62 16.76 16.02
N SER A 93 -33.58 16.47 15.18
CA SER A 93 -33.66 15.24 14.40
C SER A 93 -32.47 15.12 13.43
N GLN A 94 -32.16 16.22 12.72
CA GLN A 94 -31.02 16.25 11.81
C GLN A 94 -29.67 16.10 12.57
N LYS A 95 -29.54 16.74 13.72
CA LYS A 95 -28.35 16.60 14.56
C LYS A 95 -28.15 15.14 14.99
N THR A 96 -29.22 14.43 15.32
CA THR A 96 -29.15 13.03 15.68
C THR A 96 -28.69 12.16 14.50
N GLU A 97 -29.21 12.44 13.30
CA GLU A 97 -28.81 11.72 12.07
C GLU A 97 -27.32 11.94 11.76
N TRP A 98 -26.85 13.18 11.89
CA TRP A 98 -25.43 13.48 11.67
C TRP A 98 -24.54 12.84 12.72
N ASN A 99 -24.98 12.80 13.98
CA ASN A 99 -24.22 12.13 15.05
C ASN A 99 -24.09 10.64 14.77
N THR A 100 -25.17 10.00 14.31
CA THR A 100 -25.16 8.59 13.94
C THR A 100 -24.21 8.33 12.78
N TYR A 101 -24.26 9.17 11.75
CA TYR A 101 -23.37 9.08 10.60
C TYR A 101 -21.89 9.22 11.01
N ARG A 102 -21.59 10.24 11.83
CA ARG A 102 -20.22 10.47 12.29
C ARG A 102 -19.72 9.33 13.17
N GLN A 103 -20.60 8.74 14.00
CA GLN A 103 -20.22 7.57 14.81
C GLN A 103 -19.92 6.36 13.92
N SER A 104 -20.70 6.15 12.87
CA SER A 104 -20.44 5.09 11.88
C SER A 104 -19.06 5.26 11.24
N LEU A 105 -18.66 6.50 10.94
CA LEU A 105 -17.31 6.79 10.42
C LEU A 105 -16.23 6.43 11.43
N ARG A 106 -16.44 6.77 12.72
CA ARG A 106 -15.46 6.46 13.76
C ARG A 106 -15.28 4.94 13.95
N ASP A 107 -16.34 4.18 13.73
CA ASP A 107 -16.35 2.72 13.92
C ASP A 107 -15.77 1.95 12.72
N LEU A 108 -15.55 2.61 11.58
CA LEU A 108 -15.05 1.95 10.36
C LEU A 108 -13.74 1.16 10.55
N PRO A 109 -12.72 1.68 11.24
CA PRO A 109 -11.48 0.92 11.42
C PRO A 109 -11.69 -0.40 12.15
N ALA A 110 -12.54 -0.42 13.18
CA ALA A 110 -12.84 -1.63 13.94
C ALA A 110 -13.60 -2.66 13.09
N SER A 111 -14.52 -2.19 12.23
CA SER A 111 -15.32 -3.05 11.36
C SER A 111 -14.52 -3.58 10.16
N ASN A 112 -13.40 -2.94 9.82
CA ASN A 112 -12.60 -3.24 8.64
C ASN A 112 -11.14 -3.54 8.99
N LYS A 113 -10.90 -4.15 10.13
CA LYS A 113 -9.55 -4.42 10.63
C LYS A 113 -8.72 -5.35 9.76
N ASP A 114 -9.36 -6.19 8.94
CA ASP A 114 -8.69 -7.19 8.12
C ASP A 114 -8.71 -6.85 6.62
N ILE A 115 -9.10 -5.64 6.23
CA ILE A 115 -9.16 -5.26 4.81
C ILE A 115 -7.76 -5.20 4.20
N THR A 116 -7.68 -5.56 2.92
CA THR A 116 -6.46 -5.44 2.11
C THR A 116 -6.66 -4.52 0.91
N ASP A 117 -7.89 -4.07 0.67
CA ASP A 117 -8.24 -3.18 -0.43
C ASP A 117 -9.26 -2.16 0.09
N ILE A 118 -8.97 -0.87 -0.10
CA ILE A 118 -9.86 0.22 0.32
C ILE A 118 -11.23 0.15 -0.36
N GLU A 119 -11.31 -0.43 -1.56
CA GLU A 119 -12.57 -0.58 -2.29
C GLU A 119 -13.54 -1.56 -1.62
N ASP A 120 -13.03 -2.42 -0.73
CA ASP A 120 -13.87 -3.36 0.02
C ASP A 120 -14.61 -2.71 1.19
N VAL A 121 -14.31 -1.44 1.50
CA VAL A 121 -14.96 -0.72 2.60
C VAL A 121 -16.34 -0.24 2.17
N THR A 122 -17.35 -0.55 3.00
CA THR A 122 -18.70 0.00 2.81
C THR A 122 -18.79 1.30 3.60
N TRP A 123 -18.85 2.42 2.88
CA TRP A 123 -18.91 3.74 3.51
C TRP A 123 -20.35 4.06 3.92
N PRO A 124 -20.56 4.65 5.12
CA PRO A 124 -21.90 5.08 5.51
C PRO A 124 -22.40 6.21 4.61
N THR A 125 -23.72 6.28 4.48
CA THR A 125 -24.37 7.32 3.66
C THR A 125 -24.67 8.53 4.51
N PRO A 126 -24.25 9.75 4.09
CA PRO A 126 -24.54 10.96 4.86
C PRO A 126 -26.04 11.28 4.87
N PRO A 127 -26.53 11.92 5.94
CA PRO A 127 -27.91 12.41 5.98
C PRO A 127 -28.15 13.44 4.87
N SER A 128 -29.37 13.48 4.38
CA SER A 128 -29.77 14.42 3.33
C SER A 128 -30.27 15.76 3.92
#